data_4d7b6227fe69a0849e5da5cb1c6ff710
#
_entry.id   4d7b6227fe69a0849e5da5cb1c6ff710
#
_cell.length_a   1.000
_cell.length_b   1.000
_cell.length_c   1.000
_cell.angle_alpha   90.00
_cell.angle_beta   90.00
_cell.angle_gamma   90.00
#
_symmetry.space_group_name_H-M   'P 1'
#
loop_
_entity.id
_entity.type
_entity.pdbx_description
1 polymer ?
#
loop_
_entity_poly.entity_id
_entity_poly.type
_entity_poly.pdbx_seq_one_letter_code
_entity_poly.pdbx_strand_id
1 'polypeptide(L)'
;MPLFQRTIKLTLATCLAAALAYALGLTYAISAGVIAILSISDTRRSTIKQAYQRFMSTLLALAIGSLAFSFFGFNLWALGVFIALYVPGAFLLGWQIGITPSTVLVTHLLIEQSTSWGLLLNELALFLIGTSFALLANLYMPSNQAAIDHYHDVVEDQLKKILGRFAELLSKGDGRNDARLIKELDGILKDALKLVYLDHSNHLFHQTNYHIHYFEMRKRQNDILRDMAENVNRCQLAASESIILAQLFKKTAQQLSQKNPAQDLLDDISQYLAIFRERPLPKTREEFETRATLLQLLRDLETFIQVKVDFYQQFHKETE
;
A
#
# COMPACT_ATOMS: atom_id res chain seq x y z
N MET A 1 7.04 -1.00 10.81
CA MET A 1 7.59 -0.58 12.13
C MET A 1 8.28 -1.78 12.78
N PRO A 2 9.54 -1.71 13.28
CA PRO A 2 10.22 -2.83 13.92
C PRO A 2 9.49 -3.25 15.21
N LEU A 3 9.51 -4.54 15.50
CA LEU A 3 8.79 -5.15 16.64
C LEU A 3 9.07 -4.42 17.97
N PHE A 4 10.32 -4.08 18.21
CA PHE A 4 10.76 -3.39 19.43
C PHE A 4 10.06 -2.03 19.63
N GLN A 5 10.00 -1.20 18.59
CA GLN A 5 9.32 0.10 18.67
C GLN A 5 7.81 -0.07 18.88
N ARG A 6 7.20 -1.08 18.26
CA ARG A 6 5.78 -1.40 18.46
C ARG A 6 5.51 -1.81 19.90
N THR A 7 6.36 -2.64 20.49
CA THR A 7 6.23 -3.08 21.88
C THR A 7 6.34 -1.90 22.85
N ILE A 8 7.36 -1.05 22.71
CA ILE A 8 7.52 0.13 23.58
C ILE A 8 6.28 1.03 23.50
N LYS A 9 5.81 1.31 22.30
CA LYS A 9 4.65 2.14 22.03
C LYS A 9 3.38 1.60 22.71
N LEU A 10 3.11 0.31 22.58
CA LEU A 10 1.99 -0.36 23.22
C LEU A 10 2.12 -0.30 24.74
N THR A 11 3.29 -0.65 25.29
CA THR A 11 3.54 -0.64 26.74
C THR A 11 3.36 0.76 27.33
N LEU A 12 3.96 1.78 26.73
CA LEU A 12 3.86 3.16 27.23
C LEU A 12 2.41 3.67 27.18
N ALA A 13 1.70 3.47 26.07
CA ALA A 13 0.32 3.93 25.95
C ALA A 13 -0.58 3.24 26.98
N THR A 14 -0.40 1.95 27.19
CA THR A 14 -1.18 1.16 28.17
C THR A 14 -0.93 1.61 29.61
N CYS A 15 0.35 1.70 30.01
CA CYS A 15 0.71 2.06 31.37
C CYS A 15 0.30 3.50 31.69
N LEU A 16 0.50 4.43 30.77
CA LEU A 16 0.13 5.85 30.97
C LEU A 16 -1.39 6.03 31.04
N ALA A 17 -2.16 5.35 30.16
CA ALA A 17 -3.62 5.37 30.19
C ALA A 17 -4.17 4.82 31.52
N ALA A 18 -3.67 3.67 31.97
CA ALA A 18 -4.08 3.09 33.24
C ALA A 18 -3.67 3.97 34.45
N ALA A 19 -2.45 4.51 34.45
CA ALA A 19 -1.95 5.38 35.51
C ALA A 19 -2.79 6.66 35.63
N LEU A 20 -3.14 7.31 34.50
CA LEU A 20 -3.99 8.49 34.52
C LEU A 20 -5.40 8.19 35.03
N ALA A 21 -6.00 7.09 34.55
CA ALA A 21 -7.32 6.65 35.02
C ALA A 21 -7.31 6.37 36.53
N TYR A 22 -6.25 5.73 37.03
CA TYR A 22 -6.07 5.50 38.47
C TYR A 22 -5.89 6.80 39.26
N ALA A 23 -5.06 7.71 38.76
CA ALA A 23 -4.85 9.03 39.42
C ALA A 23 -6.12 9.89 39.51
N LEU A 24 -7.05 9.72 38.54
CA LEU A 24 -8.37 10.36 38.52
C LEU A 24 -9.40 9.66 39.42
N GLY A 25 -9.03 8.55 40.07
CA GLY A 25 -9.91 7.81 40.96
C GLY A 25 -11.03 7.04 40.22
N LEU A 26 -10.83 6.73 38.92
CA LEU A 26 -11.81 5.98 38.15
C LEU A 26 -11.84 4.50 38.57
N THR A 27 -13.04 3.95 38.69
CA THR A 27 -13.20 2.49 38.89
C THR A 27 -12.76 1.76 37.63
N TYR A 28 -12.17 0.56 37.79
CA TYR A 28 -11.66 -0.24 36.67
C TYR A 28 -10.58 0.47 35.82
N ALA A 29 -9.71 1.27 36.43
CA ALA A 29 -8.67 2.06 35.78
C ALA A 29 -7.81 1.28 34.77
N ILE A 30 -7.55 -0.02 35.02
CA ILE A 30 -6.79 -0.91 34.13
C ILE A 30 -7.47 -1.05 32.75
N SER A 31 -8.80 -0.94 32.68
CA SER A 31 -9.55 -1.04 31.44
C SER A 31 -9.21 0.09 30.44
N ALA A 32 -8.81 1.27 30.92
CA ALA A 32 -8.29 2.33 30.05
C ALA A 32 -7.00 1.87 29.32
N GLY A 33 -6.12 1.15 29.99
CA GLY A 33 -4.93 0.57 29.39
C GLY A 33 -5.26 -0.51 28.33
N VAL A 34 -6.22 -1.38 28.62
CA VAL A 34 -6.70 -2.38 27.64
C VAL A 34 -7.29 -1.72 26.40
N ILE A 35 -8.09 -0.67 26.58
CA ILE A 35 -8.66 0.11 25.49
C ILE A 35 -7.54 0.78 24.68
N ALA A 36 -6.49 1.29 25.32
CA ALA A 36 -5.33 1.86 24.62
C ALA A 36 -4.65 0.83 23.72
N ILE A 37 -4.36 -0.39 24.21
CA ILE A 37 -3.80 -1.47 23.38
C ILE A 37 -4.68 -1.77 22.16
N LEU A 38 -5.97 -1.97 22.40
CA LEU A 38 -6.92 -2.28 21.34
C LEU A 38 -7.08 -1.15 20.33
N SER A 39 -6.81 0.11 20.71
CA SER A 39 -7.03 1.30 19.89
C SER A 39 -5.83 1.70 19.04
N ILE A 40 -4.64 1.14 19.27
CA ILE A 40 -3.47 1.37 18.42
C ILE A 40 -3.62 0.58 17.12
N SER A 41 -3.52 1.26 15.97
CA SER A 41 -3.54 0.67 14.65
C SER A 41 -2.29 1.04 13.84
N ASP A 42 -2.13 0.41 12.66
CA ASP A 42 -0.89 0.48 11.89
C ASP A 42 -0.68 1.83 11.18
N THR A 43 -1.73 2.65 11.01
CA THR A 43 -1.63 3.97 10.37
C THR A 43 -2.40 5.05 11.13
N ARG A 44 -1.99 6.32 10.98
CA ARG A 44 -2.67 7.46 11.63
C ARG A 44 -4.12 7.59 11.19
N ARG A 45 -4.39 7.48 9.91
CA ARG A 45 -5.74 7.61 9.34
C ARG A 45 -6.67 6.50 9.84
N SER A 46 -6.16 5.25 9.91
CA SER A 46 -6.96 4.14 10.45
C SER A 46 -7.24 4.33 11.93
N THR A 47 -6.28 4.85 12.71
CA THR A 47 -6.47 5.10 14.15
C THR A 47 -7.59 6.10 14.40
N ILE A 48 -7.64 7.22 13.68
CA ILE A 48 -8.70 8.23 13.83
C ILE A 48 -10.06 7.66 13.43
N LYS A 49 -10.13 6.98 12.27
CA LYS A 49 -11.37 6.36 11.80
C LYS A 49 -11.89 5.34 12.80
N GLN A 50 -11.01 4.48 13.31
CA GLN A 50 -11.36 3.46 14.29
C GLN A 50 -11.73 4.06 15.64
N ALA A 51 -11.06 5.13 16.09
CA ALA A 51 -11.42 5.84 17.31
C ALA A 51 -12.86 6.38 17.24
N TYR A 52 -13.24 6.98 16.13
CA TYR A 52 -14.62 7.43 15.90
C TYR A 52 -15.63 6.26 15.93
N GLN A 53 -15.35 5.17 15.18
CA GLN A 53 -16.22 4.01 15.14
C GLN A 53 -16.39 3.36 16.53
N ARG A 54 -15.31 3.26 17.30
CA ARG A 54 -15.35 2.73 18.67
C ARG A 54 -16.10 3.65 19.62
N PHE A 55 -15.94 4.97 19.49
CA PHE A 55 -16.69 5.93 20.28
C PHE A 55 -18.20 5.77 20.07
N MET A 56 -18.65 5.74 18.81
CA MET A 56 -20.06 5.54 18.48
C MET A 56 -20.56 4.17 18.96
N SER A 57 -19.73 3.12 18.82
CA SER A 57 -20.04 1.79 19.31
C SER A 57 -20.17 1.74 20.84
N THR A 58 -19.31 2.48 21.55
CA THR A 58 -19.37 2.56 23.04
C THR A 58 -20.64 3.27 23.51
N LEU A 59 -21.02 4.37 22.85
CA LEU A 59 -22.29 5.05 23.18
C LEU A 59 -23.50 4.14 22.95
N LEU A 60 -23.51 3.42 21.82
CA LEU A 60 -24.57 2.44 21.52
C LEU A 60 -24.61 1.30 22.56
N ALA A 61 -23.43 0.76 22.93
CA ALA A 61 -23.32 -0.33 23.89
C ALA A 61 -23.80 0.10 25.27
N LEU A 62 -23.37 1.27 25.76
CA LEU A 62 -23.81 1.79 27.05
C LEU A 62 -25.32 2.08 27.08
N ALA A 63 -25.89 2.61 26.00
CA ALA A 63 -27.33 2.84 25.89
C ALA A 63 -28.11 1.52 25.91
N ILE A 64 -27.78 0.54 25.06
CA ILE A 64 -28.48 -0.76 25.00
C ILE A 64 -28.25 -1.53 26.31
N GLY A 65 -27.02 -1.55 26.85
CA GLY A 65 -26.67 -2.23 28.08
C GLY A 65 -27.45 -1.67 29.28
N SER A 66 -27.50 -0.32 29.40
CA SER A 66 -28.27 0.33 30.47
C SER A 66 -29.78 -0.02 30.40
N LEU A 67 -30.35 0.00 29.19
CA LEU A 67 -31.74 -0.40 28.99
C LEU A 67 -31.95 -1.88 29.33
N ALA A 68 -31.10 -2.76 28.84
CA ALA A 68 -31.22 -4.19 29.09
C ALA A 68 -31.16 -4.49 30.59
N PHE A 69 -30.22 -3.93 31.34
CA PHE A 69 -30.09 -4.13 32.78
C PHE A 69 -31.21 -3.45 33.58
N SER A 70 -31.72 -2.31 33.13
CA SER A 70 -32.85 -1.65 33.78
C SER A 70 -34.16 -2.43 33.64
N PHE A 71 -34.39 -3.12 32.50
CA PHE A 71 -35.62 -3.87 32.27
C PHE A 71 -35.56 -5.31 32.78
N PHE A 72 -34.42 -5.98 32.61
CA PHE A 72 -34.27 -7.40 32.90
C PHE A 72 -33.44 -7.69 34.21
N GLY A 73 -32.96 -6.62 34.87
CA GLY A 73 -32.08 -6.75 36.03
C GLY A 73 -30.66 -7.15 35.69
N PHE A 74 -29.79 -7.16 36.70
CA PHE A 74 -28.35 -7.46 36.57
C PHE A 74 -28.09 -8.97 36.62
N ASN A 75 -28.26 -9.64 35.50
CA ASN A 75 -28.09 -11.11 35.38
C ASN A 75 -27.55 -11.46 33.97
N LEU A 76 -27.16 -12.73 33.83
CA LEU A 76 -26.62 -13.24 32.58
C LEU A 76 -27.61 -13.23 31.40
N TRP A 77 -28.92 -13.33 31.67
CA TRP A 77 -29.94 -13.22 30.62
C TRP A 77 -29.98 -11.80 30.03
N ALA A 78 -29.94 -10.79 30.89
CA ALA A 78 -29.87 -9.38 30.45
C ALA A 78 -28.62 -9.11 29.62
N LEU A 79 -27.47 -9.67 30.00
CA LEU A 79 -26.25 -9.64 29.20
C LEU A 79 -26.46 -10.32 27.84
N GLY A 80 -27.14 -11.47 27.80
CA GLY A 80 -27.48 -12.15 26.54
C GLY A 80 -28.36 -11.27 25.61
N VAL A 81 -29.39 -10.62 26.18
CA VAL A 81 -30.25 -9.68 25.45
C VAL A 81 -29.45 -8.49 24.93
N PHE A 82 -28.58 -7.90 25.79
CA PHE A 82 -27.68 -6.84 25.37
C PHE A 82 -26.85 -7.25 24.15
N ILE A 83 -26.16 -8.39 24.18
CA ILE A 83 -25.32 -8.88 23.08
C ILE A 83 -26.16 -9.11 21.82
N ALA A 84 -27.35 -9.74 21.96
CA ALA A 84 -28.25 -10.03 20.85
C ALA A 84 -28.76 -8.78 20.13
N LEU A 85 -28.89 -7.65 20.82
CA LEU A 85 -29.32 -6.38 20.23
C LEU A 85 -28.13 -5.52 19.77
N TYR A 86 -27.07 -5.46 20.58
CA TYR A 86 -25.93 -4.60 20.33
C TYR A 86 -25.08 -5.07 19.14
N VAL A 87 -24.76 -6.37 19.07
CA VAL A 87 -23.88 -6.89 18.01
C VAL A 87 -24.45 -6.66 16.60
N PRO A 88 -25.70 -7.04 16.30
CA PRO A 88 -26.30 -6.74 15.00
C PRO A 88 -26.36 -5.24 14.71
N GLY A 89 -26.71 -4.40 15.72
CA GLY A 89 -26.73 -2.95 15.60
C GLY A 89 -25.35 -2.38 15.24
N ALA A 90 -24.29 -2.85 15.90
CA ALA A 90 -22.92 -2.42 15.59
C ALA A 90 -22.47 -2.84 14.17
N PHE A 91 -22.88 -4.01 13.70
CA PHE A 91 -22.60 -4.45 12.31
C PHE A 91 -23.36 -3.62 11.29
N LEU A 92 -24.64 -3.36 11.50
CA LEU A 92 -25.47 -2.55 10.58
C LEU A 92 -24.97 -1.13 10.43
N LEU A 93 -24.42 -0.55 11.52
CA LEU A 93 -23.86 0.81 11.53
C LEU A 93 -22.38 0.87 11.10
N GLY A 94 -21.72 -0.27 10.86
CA GLY A 94 -20.33 -0.33 10.49
C GLY A 94 -19.36 -0.05 11.68
N TRP A 95 -19.81 -0.25 12.92
CA TRP A 95 -19.04 0.00 14.15
C TRP A 95 -18.54 -1.27 14.83
N GLN A 96 -18.47 -2.38 14.12
CA GLN A 96 -18.07 -3.71 14.64
C GLN A 96 -16.72 -3.73 15.34
N ILE A 97 -15.80 -2.81 14.99
CA ILE A 97 -14.48 -2.72 15.61
C ILE A 97 -14.52 -2.31 17.09
N GLY A 98 -15.64 -1.72 17.51
CA GLY A 98 -15.89 -1.33 18.89
C GLY A 98 -16.54 -2.41 19.75
N ILE A 99 -16.99 -3.52 19.17
CA ILE A 99 -17.75 -4.55 19.92
C ILE A 99 -16.96 -5.06 21.14
N THR A 100 -15.72 -5.47 20.94
CA THR A 100 -14.91 -6.04 22.04
C THR A 100 -14.66 -5.04 23.18
N PRO A 101 -14.09 -3.85 22.96
CA PRO A 101 -13.85 -2.92 24.06
C PRO A 101 -15.14 -2.42 24.71
N SER A 102 -16.20 -2.18 23.96
CA SER A 102 -17.47 -1.69 24.52
C SER A 102 -18.19 -2.75 25.34
N THR A 103 -18.11 -4.03 24.94
CA THR A 103 -18.69 -5.12 25.75
C THR A 103 -18.01 -5.22 27.12
N VAL A 104 -16.67 -5.01 27.19
CA VAL A 104 -15.95 -5.00 28.47
C VAL A 104 -16.49 -3.88 29.37
N LEU A 105 -16.71 -2.68 28.86
CA LEU A 105 -17.25 -1.56 29.62
C LEU A 105 -18.68 -1.86 30.14
N VAL A 106 -19.53 -2.49 29.33
CA VAL A 106 -20.88 -2.90 29.75
C VAL A 106 -20.85 -4.00 30.81
N THR A 107 -19.83 -4.90 30.83
CA THR A 107 -19.71 -5.87 31.91
C THR A 107 -19.43 -5.24 33.28
N HIS A 108 -18.83 -4.06 33.34
CA HIS A 108 -18.66 -3.34 34.60
C HIS A 108 -20.01 -2.92 35.20
N LEU A 109 -21.00 -2.50 34.37
CA LEU A 109 -22.35 -2.21 34.84
C LEU A 109 -23.02 -3.46 35.48
N LEU A 110 -22.76 -4.63 34.90
CA LEU A 110 -23.27 -5.91 35.47
C LEU A 110 -22.61 -6.23 36.81
N ILE A 111 -21.28 -5.99 36.91
CA ILE A 111 -20.53 -6.29 38.15
C ILE A 111 -20.95 -5.33 39.27
N GLU A 112 -21.08 -4.03 38.98
CA GLU A 112 -21.49 -2.98 39.91
C GLU A 112 -22.99 -3.01 40.21
N GLN A 113 -23.76 -3.83 39.50
CA GLN A 113 -25.23 -3.89 39.59
C GLN A 113 -25.87 -2.49 39.52
N SER A 114 -25.36 -1.61 38.68
CA SER A 114 -25.78 -0.21 38.62
C SER A 114 -25.74 0.31 37.18
N THR A 115 -26.71 1.14 36.84
CA THR A 115 -26.76 1.95 35.61
C THR A 115 -26.75 3.45 35.93
N SER A 116 -26.18 3.83 37.08
CA SER A 116 -26.09 5.23 37.51
C SER A 116 -25.30 6.07 36.51
N TRP A 117 -25.68 7.34 36.37
CA TRP A 117 -24.97 8.28 35.51
C TRP A 117 -23.47 8.43 35.89
N GLY A 118 -23.14 8.30 37.18
CA GLY A 118 -21.74 8.30 37.62
C GLY A 118 -20.94 7.18 37.05
N LEU A 119 -21.50 5.95 37.02
CA LEU A 119 -20.83 4.78 36.44
C LEU A 119 -20.74 4.89 34.90
N LEU A 120 -21.80 5.35 34.23
CA LEU A 120 -21.78 5.55 32.78
C LEU A 120 -20.73 6.57 32.36
N LEU A 121 -20.58 7.67 33.12
CA LEU A 121 -19.54 8.67 32.88
C LEU A 121 -18.14 8.11 33.16
N ASN A 122 -17.99 7.24 34.18
CA ASN A 122 -16.75 6.52 34.47
C ASN A 122 -16.33 5.66 33.24
N GLU A 123 -17.25 4.86 32.68
CA GLU A 123 -16.95 4.01 31.53
C GLU A 123 -16.59 4.83 30.28
N LEU A 124 -17.29 5.95 30.07
CA LEU A 124 -16.97 6.86 28.98
C LEU A 124 -15.60 7.51 29.18
N ALA A 125 -15.26 7.91 30.42
CA ALA A 125 -13.95 8.47 30.75
C ALA A 125 -12.81 7.46 30.51
N LEU A 126 -12.99 6.19 30.93
CA LEU A 126 -12.03 5.11 30.65
C LEU A 126 -11.80 4.94 29.16
N PHE A 127 -12.88 4.96 28.38
CA PHE A 127 -12.79 4.86 26.93
C PHE A 127 -12.02 6.05 26.33
N LEU A 128 -12.37 7.28 26.73
CA LEU A 128 -11.73 8.50 26.21
C LEU A 128 -10.24 8.55 26.57
N ILE A 129 -9.87 8.22 27.82
CA ILE A 129 -8.47 8.16 28.25
C ILE A 129 -7.70 7.13 27.41
N GLY A 130 -8.18 5.89 27.33
CA GLY A 130 -7.51 4.82 26.58
C GLY A 130 -7.33 5.17 25.10
N THR A 131 -8.38 5.69 24.47
CA THR A 131 -8.35 6.10 23.05
C THR A 131 -7.43 7.31 22.82
N SER A 132 -7.42 8.29 23.75
CA SER A 132 -6.54 9.46 23.66
C SER A 132 -5.06 9.07 23.70
N PHE A 133 -4.66 8.19 24.63
CA PHE A 133 -3.28 7.69 24.68
C PHE A 133 -2.91 6.87 23.44
N ALA A 134 -3.84 6.11 22.87
CA ALA A 134 -3.62 5.42 21.61
C ALA A 134 -3.41 6.39 20.45
N LEU A 135 -4.20 7.46 20.36
CA LEU A 135 -4.04 8.53 19.37
C LEU A 135 -2.69 9.24 19.53
N LEU A 136 -2.34 9.67 20.76
CA LEU A 136 -1.05 10.29 21.05
C LEU A 136 0.13 9.41 20.69
N ALA A 137 0.07 8.13 21.06
CA ALA A 137 1.08 7.16 20.70
C ALA A 137 1.19 7.01 19.18
N ASN A 138 0.11 7.13 18.42
CA ASN A 138 0.11 7.04 16.95
C ASN A 138 0.47 8.35 16.24
N LEU A 139 0.60 9.47 16.93
CA LEU A 139 1.17 10.69 16.35
C LEU A 139 2.64 10.49 15.97
N TYR A 140 3.38 9.74 16.78
CA TYR A 140 4.77 9.39 16.48
C TYR A 140 4.82 8.16 15.56
N MET A 141 4.84 8.41 14.25
CA MET A 141 5.13 7.40 13.22
C MET A 141 6.34 7.84 12.42
N PRO A 142 7.41 7.02 12.35
CA PRO A 142 8.58 7.34 11.55
C PRO A 142 8.18 7.41 10.06
N SER A 143 8.78 8.36 9.34
CA SER A 143 8.65 8.46 7.89
C SER A 143 9.28 7.24 7.21
N ASN A 144 8.65 6.73 6.18
CA ASN A 144 9.19 5.66 5.33
C ASN A 144 9.94 6.22 4.11
N GLN A 145 10.18 7.53 4.03
CA GLN A 145 10.75 8.19 2.85
C GLN A 145 12.07 7.54 2.40
N ALA A 146 13.00 7.32 3.31
CA ALA A 146 14.29 6.68 2.98
C ALA A 146 14.12 5.26 2.38
N ALA A 147 13.13 4.50 2.86
CA ALA A 147 12.84 3.19 2.30
C ALA A 147 12.15 3.29 0.92
N ILE A 148 11.31 4.30 0.72
CA ILE A 148 10.68 4.58 -0.58
C ILE A 148 11.75 4.99 -1.59
N ASP A 149 12.66 5.89 -1.22
CA ASP A 149 13.77 6.31 -2.08
C ASP A 149 14.68 5.14 -2.46
N HIS A 150 14.97 4.26 -1.51
CA HIS A 150 15.70 3.02 -1.79
C HIS A 150 14.98 2.13 -2.82
N TYR A 151 13.65 1.97 -2.71
CA TYR A 151 12.89 1.22 -3.71
C TYR A 151 12.91 1.88 -5.09
N HIS A 152 12.93 3.22 -5.17
CA HIS A 152 13.13 3.93 -6.44
C HIS A 152 14.44 3.49 -7.11
N ASP A 153 15.56 3.53 -6.37
CA ASP A 153 16.87 3.15 -6.89
C ASP A 153 16.93 1.68 -7.32
N VAL A 154 16.42 0.78 -6.47
CA VAL A 154 16.41 -0.66 -6.75
C VAL A 154 15.58 -0.99 -7.98
N VAL A 155 14.40 -0.39 -8.16
CA VAL A 155 13.53 -0.59 -9.32
C VAL A 155 14.19 -0.06 -10.60
N GLU A 156 14.80 1.14 -10.56
CA GLU A 156 15.53 1.70 -11.70
C GLU A 156 16.70 0.80 -12.12
N ASP A 157 17.48 0.32 -11.16
CA ASP A 157 18.60 -0.58 -11.40
C ASP A 157 18.17 -1.92 -12.00
N GLN A 158 17.07 -2.48 -11.51
CA GLN A 158 16.55 -3.74 -12.03
C GLN A 158 16.02 -3.58 -13.45
N LEU A 159 15.34 -2.47 -13.78
CA LEU A 159 14.91 -2.15 -15.13
C LEU A 159 16.09 -2.03 -16.09
N LYS A 160 17.16 -1.33 -15.68
CA LYS A 160 18.40 -1.22 -16.47
C LYS A 160 19.01 -2.59 -16.76
N LYS A 161 19.05 -3.48 -15.77
CA LYS A 161 19.54 -4.85 -15.93
C LYS A 161 18.72 -5.66 -16.94
N ILE A 162 17.38 -5.55 -16.86
CA ILE A 162 16.48 -6.25 -17.79
C ILE A 162 16.69 -5.76 -19.22
N LEU A 163 16.70 -4.44 -19.45
CA LEU A 163 16.90 -3.85 -20.77
C LEU A 163 18.30 -4.18 -21.33
N GLY A 164 19.32 -4.14 -20.46
CA GLY A 164 20.69 -4.56 -20.81
C GLY A 164 20.76 -6.05 -21.21
N ARG A 165 20.02 -6.91 -20.51
CA ARG A 165 19.92 -8.34 -20.85
C ARG A 165 19.23 -8.56 -22.19
N PHE A 166 18.16 -7.81 -22.48
CA PHE A 166 17.51 -7.87 -23.81
C PHE A 166 18.46 -7.41 -24.92
N ALA A 167 19.21 -6.32 -24.70
CA ALA A 167 20.22 -5.87 -25.67
C ALA A 167 21.29 -6.95 -25.94
N GLU A 168 21.75 -7.63 -24.90
CA GLU A 168 22.73 -8.72 -25.04
C GLU A 168 22.18 -9.91 -25.84
N LEU A 169 20.96 -10.36 -25.51
CA LEU A 169 20.31 -11.47 -26.18
C LEU A 169 20.06 -11.19 -27.67
N LEU A 170 19.55 -9.98 -27.99
CA LEU A 170 19.31 -9.56 -29.37
C LEU A 170 20.61 -9.43 -30.19
N SER A 171 21.71 -8.96 -29.55
CA SER A 171 23.01 -8.85 -30.25
C SER A 171 23.64 -10.19 -30.55
N LYS A 172 23.41 -11.21 -29.70
CA LYS A 172 23.97 -12.56 -29.85
C LYS A 172 23.07 -13.50 -30.62
N GLY A 173 21.79 -13.16 -30.84
CA GLY A 173 20.78 -14.05 -31.37
C GLY A 173 20.50 -15.28 -30.49
N ASP A 174 20.70 -15.14 -29.17
CA ASP A 174 20.49 -16.19 -28.18
C ASP A 174 19.15 -16.01 -27.49
N GLY A 175 18.10 -16.67 -27.96
CA GLY A 175 16.73 -16.60 -27.46
C GLY A 175 16.50 -17.27 -26.09
N ARG A 176 17.50 -17.35 -25.21
CA ARG A 176 17.40 -18.03 -23.91
C ARG A 176 17.21 -17.06 -22.73
N ASN A 177 16.09 -16.35 -22.71
CA ASN A 177 15.72 -15.52 -21.58
C ASN A 177 14.80 -16.30 -20.61
N ASP A 178 15.23 -16.51 -19.38
CA ASP A 178 14.48 -17.21 -18.33
C ASP A 178 13.45 -16.31 -17.59
N ALA A 179 13.36 -15.05 -17.97
CA ALA A 179 12.51 -14.02 -17.37
C ALA A 179 12.69 -13.84 -15.83
N ARG A 180 13.80 -14.34 -15.27
CA ARG A 180 14.07 -14.32 -13.84
C ARG A 180 14.09 -12.89 -13.30
N LEU A 181 14.80 -11.98 -13.97
CA LEU A 181 14.91 -10.57 -13.56
C LEU A 181 13.54 -9.86 -13.53
N ILE A 182 12.63 -10.23 -14.43
CA ILE A 182 11.27 -9.69 -14.52
C ILE A 182 10.43 -10.15 -13.30
N LYS A 183 10.56 -11.43 -12.92
CA LYS A 183 9.89 -11.96 -11.72
C LYS A 183 10.44 -11.34 -10.42
N GLU A 184 11.75 -11.12 -10.35
CA GLU A 184 12.37 -10.42 -9.23
C GLU A 184 11.84 -8.98 -9.11
N LEU A 185 11.75 -8.26 -10.24
CA LEU A 185 11.19 -6.91 -10.28
C LEU A 185 9.72 -6.88 -9.85
N ASP A 186 8.92 -7.87 -10.23
CA ASP A 186 7.51 -7.98 -9.82
C ASP A 186 7.38 -8.08 -8.28
N GLY A 187 8.25 -8.86 -7.63
CA GLY A 187 8.34 -8.95 -6.18
C GLY A 187 8.71 -7.62 -5.53
N ILE A 188 9.75 -6.95 -6.05
CA ILE A 188 10.21 -5.65 -5.56
C ILE A 188 9.10 -4.58 -5.68
N LEU A 189 8.42 -4.52 -6.82
CA LEU A 189 7.31 -3.57 -7.06
C LEU A 189 6.12 -3.82 -6.14
N LYS A 190 5.79 -5.09 -5.85
CA LYS A 190 4.73 -5.45 -4.91
C LYS A 190 5.04 -4.94 -3.50
N ASP A 191 6.28 -5.10 -3.04
CA ASP A 191 6.70 -4.63 -1.72
C ASP A 191 6.78 -3.10 -1.66
N ALA A 192 7.28 -2.45 -2.71
CA ALA A 192 7.29 -1.01 -2.85
C ALA A 192 5.88 -0.41 -2.81
N LEU A 193 4.93 -0.95 -3.59
CA LEU A 193 3.54 -0.52 -3.58
C LEU A 193 2.90 -0.67 -2.20
N LYS A 194 3.12 -1.80 -1.52
CA LYS A 194 2.64 -2.00 -0.16
C LYS A 194 3.18 -0.94 0.80
N LEU A 195 4.45 -0.59 0.68
CA LEU A 195 5.08 0.44 1.52
C LEU A 195 4.50 1.82 1.26
N VAL A 196 4.36 2.24 0.00
CA VAL A 196 3.84 3.57 -0.33
C VAL A 196 2.35 3.73 0.02
N TYR A 197 1.54 2.68 -0.10
CA TYR A 197 0.15 2.71 0.38
C TYR A 197 0.06 2.85 1.90
N LEU A 198 0.96 2.19 2.65
CA LEU A 198 1.05 2.37 4.10
C LEU A 198 1.48 3.79 4.46
N ASP A 199 2.49 4.32 3.77
CA ASP A 199 3.00 5.66 4.00
C ASP A 199 1.96 6.73 3.67
N HIS A 200 1.27 6.60 2.53
CA HIS A 200 0.15 7.46 2.15
C HIS A 200 -0.95 7.51 3.22
N SER A 201 -1.24 6.37 3.88
CA SER A 201 -2.23 6.28 4.95
C SER A 201 -1.75 6.93 6.27
N ASN A 202 -0.47 7.27 6.39
CA ASN A 202 0.11 7.96 7.54
C ASN A 202 0.10 9.49 7.40
N HIS A 203 -0.04 10.03 6.19
CA HIS A 203 -0.15 11.46 5.94
C HIS A 203 -1.62 11.92 5.99
N LEU A 204 -1.95 12.84 6.94
CA LEU A 204 -3.33 13.31 7.16
C LEU A 204 -3.70 14.51 6.26
N PHE A 205 -2.74 15.40 5.94
CA PHE A 205 -3.03 16.72 5.37
C PHE A 205 -2.38 17.01 4.00
N HIS A 206 -1.29 16.35 3.63
CA HIS A 206 -0.61 16.54 2.34
C HIS A 206 -0.34 15.17 1.75
N GLN A 207 -1.13 14.80 0.76
CA GLN A 207 -1.00 13.51 0.07
C GLN A 207 -0.60 13.79 -1.37
N THR A 208 0.69 13.67 -1.66
CA THR A 208 1.12 13.50 -3.05
C THR A 208 0.95 12.03 -3.42
N ASN A 209 0.13 11.74 -4.39
CA ASN A 209 -0.02 10.39 -4.93
C ASN A 209 1.16 9.99 -5.83
N TYR A 210 2.19 10.84 -5.91
CA TYR A 210 3.33 10.67 -6.82
C TYR A 210 3.98 9.29 -6.71
N HIS A 211 4.36 8.87 -5.49
CA HIS A 211 5.04 7.59 -5.30
C HIS A 211 4.16 6.38 -5.65
N ILE A 212 2.85 6.46 -5.37
CA ILE A 212 1.90 5.41 -5.75
C ILE A 212 1.87 5.28 -7.27
N HIS A 213 1.59 6.38 -7.98
CA HIS A 213 1.50 6.38 -9.43
C HIS A 213 2.83 6.07 -10.11
N TYR A 214 3.96 6.45 -9.48
CA TYR A 214 5.28 6.07 -9.97
C TYR A 214 5.46 4.55 -9.98
N PHE A 215 5.20 3.85 -8.87
CA PHE A 215 5.36 2.40 -8.82
C PHE A 215 4.29 1.66 -9.63
N GLU A 216 3.08 2.21 -9.77
CA GLU A 216 2.06 1.70 -10.69
C GLU A 216 2.51 1.82 -12.15
N MET A 217 3.09 2.94 -12.54
CA MET A 217 3.71 3.13 -13.85
C MET A 217 4.82 2.11 -14.09
N ARG A 218 5.72 1.91 -13.11
CA ARG A 218 6.79 0.91 -13.19
C ARG A 218 6.25 -0.53 -13.28
N LYS A 219 5.13 -0.82 -12.63
CA LYS A 219 4.45 -2.10 -12.76
C LYS A 219 3.92 -2.33 -14.18
N ARG A 220 3.29 -1.34 -14.78
CA ARG A 220 2.87 -1.41 -16.19
C ARG A 220 4.06 -1.66 -17.13
N GLN A 221 5.18 -0.97 -16.88
CA GLN A 221 6.41 -1.21 -17.63
C GLN A 221 6.94 -2.64 -17.45
N ASN A 222 6.85 -3.22 -16.24
CA ASN A 222 7.25 -4.61 -16.01
C ASN A 222 6.36 -5.61 -16.75
N ASP A 223 5.06 -5.32 -16.89
CA ASP A 223 4.14 -6.14 -17.68
C ASP A 223 4.54 -6.12 -19.17
N ILE A 224 4.86 -4.95 -19.74
CA ILE A 224 5.38 -4.81 -21.12
C ILE A 224 6.71 -5.57 -21.29
N LEU A 225 7.62 -5.49 -20.31
CA LEU A 225 8.88 -6.25 -20.35
C LEU A 225 8.66 -7.77 -20.34
N ARG A 226 7.59 -8.25 -19.74
CA ARG A 226 7.22 -9.67 -19.76
C ARG A 226 6.83 -10.11 -21.17
N ASP A 227 6.02 -9.32 -21.88
CA ASP A 227 5.63 -9.58 -23.25
C ASP A 227 6.85 -9.50 -24.21
N MET A 228 7.72 -8.51 -23.99
CA MET A 228 9.00 -8.41 -24.71
C MET A 228 9.90 -9.63 -24.49
N ALA A 229 9.94 -10.18 -23.28
CA ALA A 229 10.77 -11.35 -22.98
C ALA A 229 10.38 -12.58 -23.81
N GLU A 230 9.07 -12.78 -24.06
CA GLU A 230 8.58 -13.82 -24.92
C GLU A 230 8.99 -13.60 -26.38
N ASN A 231 8.92 -12.34 -26.85
CA ASN A 231 9.32 -11.96 -28.20
C ASN A 231 10.84 -12.07 -28.40
N VAL A 232 11.66 -11.69 -27.42
CA VAL A 232 13.13 -11.87 -27.47
C VAL A 232 13.50 -13.35 -27.61
N ASN A 233 12.78 -14.24 -26.94
CA ASN A 233 13.02 -15.69 -27.05
C ASN A 233 12.70 -16.27 -28.45
N ARG A 234 11.89 -15.58 -29.23
CA ARG A 234 11.57 -15.97 -30.63
C ARG A 234 12.63 -15.47 -31.64
N CYS A 235 13.48 -14.52 -31.25
CA CYS A 235 14.55 -13.96 -32.08
C CYS A 235 15.78 -14.86 -32.01
N GLN A 236 15.83 -15.91 -32.88
CA GLN A 236 16.94 -16.89 -32.93
C GLN A 236 18.03 -16.54 -33.93
N LEU A 237 17.88 -15.47 -34.70
CA LEU A 237 18.84 -15.05 -35.73
C LEU A 237 19.37 -13.65 -35.41
N ALA A 238 20.70 -13.52 -35.48
CA ALA A 238 21.34 -12.20 -35.42
C ALA A 238 21.22 -11.54 -36.81
N ALA A 239 20.16 -10.77 -37.03
CA ALA A 239 19.98 -9.91 -38.19
C ALA A 239 20.58 -8.51 -37.94
N SER A 240 20.86 -7.78 -39.01
CA SER A 240 21.32 -6.36 -38.86
C SER A 240 20.36 -5.50 -38.06
N GLU A 241 19.08 -5.79 -38.17
CA GLU A 241 17.99 -5.13 -37.44
C GLU A 241 17.98 -5.45 -35.96
N SER A 242 18.35 -6.67 -35.55
CA SER A 242 18.44 -7.05 -34.14
C SER A 242 19.58 -6.32 -33.42
N ILE A 243 20.70 -6.06 -34.12
CA ILE A 243 21.81 -5.28 -33.59
C ILE A 243 21.38 -3.80 -33.33
N ILE A 244 20.65 -3.21 -34.27
CA ILE A 244 20.14 -1.84 -34.11
C ILE A 244 19.16 -1.76 -32.94
N LEU A 245 18.24 -2.71 -32.84
CA LEU A 245 17.30 -2.78 -31.73
C LEU A 245 18.01 -3.00 -30.39
N ALA A 246 19.07 -3.81 -30.36
CA ALA A 246 19.92 -4.01 -29.19
C ALA A 246 20.57 -2.68 -28.72
N GLN A 247 21.01 -1.85 -29.67
CA GLN A 247 21.54 -0.53 -29.35
C GLN A 247 20.48 0.40 -28.74
N LEU A 248 19.23 0.37 -29.22
CA LEU A 248 18.11 1.11 -28.64
C LEU A 248 17.81 0.66 -27.21
N PHE A 249 17.74 -0.63 -26.94
CA PHE A 249 17.58 -1.15 -25.59
C PHE A 249 18.71 -0.69 -24.68
N LYS A 250 19.94 -0.72 -25.15
CA LYS A 250 21.12 -0.25 -24.39
C LYS A 250 21.04 1.27 -24.10
N LYS A 251 20.67 2.08 -25.11
CA LYS A 251 20.47 3.54 -24.95
C LYS A 251 19.35 3.83 -23.96
N THR A 252 18.22 3.11 -24.08
CA THR A 252 17.10 3.21 -23.13
C THR A 252 17.56 2.89 -21.71
N ALA A 253 18.30 1.80 -21.49
CA ALA A 253 18.86 1.45 -20.18
C ALA A 253 19.75 2.54 -19.59
N GLN A 254 20.60 3.16 -20.41
CA GLN A 254 21.52 4.23 -19.98
C GLN A 254 20.79 5.54 -19.63
N GLN A 255 19.74 5.88 -20.37
CA GLN A 255 18.96 7.09 -20.17
C GLN A 255 17.80 6.91 -19.17
N LEU A 256 17.56 5.69 -18.72
CA LEU A 256 16.52 5.42 -17.73
C LEU A 256 16.93 6.03 -16.38
N SER A 257 16.21 7.05 -15.94
CA SER A 257 16.34 7.64 -14.62
C SER A 257 15.03 8.27 -14.20
N GLN A 258 14.83 8.42 -12.90
CA GLN A 258 13.63 9.08 -12.36
C GLN A 258 13.45 10.50 -12.91
N LYS A 259 14.52 11.21 -13.22
CA LYS A 259 14.52 12.63 -13.62
C LYS A 259 14.43 12.86 -15.13
N ASN A 260 14.61 11.84 -15.97
CA ASN A 260 14.60 11.98 -17.41
C ASN A 260 13.20 11.69 -17.98
N PRO A 261 12.52 12.64 -18.65
CA PRO A 261 11.22 12.39 -19.26
C PRO A 261 11.25 11.39 -20.42
N ALA A 262 12.45 11.09 -20.98
CA ALA A 262 12.66 10.12 -22.06
C ALA A 262 12.03 10.48 -23.44
N GLN A 263 11.71 11.75 -23.68
CA GLN A 263 11.13 12.20 -24.96
C GLN A 263 12.05 11.93 -26.15
N ASP A 264 13.36 12.17 -25.99
CA ASP A 264 14.36 11.94 -27.05
C ASP A 264 14.40 10.48 -27.53
N LEU A 265 14.06 9.52 -26.62
CA LEU A 265 14.01 8.11 -26.98
C LEU A 265 12.81 7.79 -27.90
N LEU A 266 11.68 8.49 -27.77
CA LEU A 266 10.54 8.33 -28.69
C LEU A 266 10.87 8.83 -30.09
N ASP A 267 11.63 9.92 -30.18
CA ASP A 267 12.08 10.47 -31.46
C ASP A 267 13.04 9.49 -32.17
N ASP A 268 13.99 8.90 -31.43
CA ASP A 268 14.87 7.85 -31.95
C ASP A 268 14.06 6.66 -32.50
N ILE A 269 13.09 6.16 -31.72
CA ILE A 269 12.24 5.03 -32.12
C ILE A 269 11.44 5.37 -33.37
N SER A 270 10.89 6.55 -33.47
CA SER A 270 10.15 7.03 -34.64
C SER A 270 11.01 7.00 -35.91
N GLN A 271 12.28 7.44 -35.80
CA GLN A 271 13.25 7.36 -36.89
C GLN A 271 13.55 5.90 -37.30
N TYR A 272 13.73 5.00 -36.33
CA TYR A 272 13.97 3.59 -36.63
C TYR A 272 12.75 2.92 -37.25
N LEU A 273 11.55 3.27 -36.84
CA LEU A 273 10.31 2.79 -37.49
C LEU A 273 10.22 3.22 -38.96
N ALA A 274 10.64 4.45 -39.27
CA ALA A 274 10.71 4.93 -40.65
C ALA A 274 11.72 4.12 -41.47
N ILE A 275 12.93 3.92 -40.94
CA ILE A 275 13.97 3.09 -41.58
C ILE A 275 13.49 1.66 -41.81
N PHE A 276 12.78 1.09 -40.85
CA PHE A 276 12.21 -0.26 -40.98
C PHE A 276 11.22 -0.38 -42.14
N ARG A 277 10.41 0.65 -42.37
CA ARG A 277 9.40 0.70 -43.45
C ARG A 277 10.01 0.83 -44.84
N GLU A 278 11.17 1.46 -44.98
CA GLU A 278 11.87 1.64 -46.27
C GLU A 278 12.69 0.46 -46.72
N ARG A 279 12.85 -0.54 -45.84
CA ARG A 279 13.63 -1.77 -46.18
C ARG A 279 12.94 -2.65 -47.24
N PRO A 280 13.72 -3.35 -48.08
CA PRO A 280 13.17 -4.29 -49.03
C PRO A 280 12.31 -5.37 -48.34
N LEU A 281 11.31 -5.89 -49.07
CA LEU A 281 10.47 -6.97 -48.56
C LEU A 281 11.29 -8.22 -48.22
N PRO A 282 10.92 -8.98 -47.19
CA PRO A 282 11.59 -10.24 -46.84
C PRO A 282 11.47 -11.25 -47.96
N LYS A 283 12.53 -12.01 -48.22
CA LYS A 283 12.60 -13.01 -49.31
C LYS A 283 12.23 -14.42 -48.84
N THR A 284 12.32 -14.69 -47.54
CA THR A 284 11.99 -16.00 -46.95
C THR A 284 10.97 -15.83 -45.85
N ARG A 285 10.26 -16.92 -45.52
CA ARG A 285 9.32 -16.98 -44.40
C ARG A 285 10.02 -16.69 -43.08
N GLU A 286 11.20 -17.25 -42.88
CA GLU A 286 12.00 -17.07 -41.67
C GLU A 286 12.42 -15.58 -41.47
N GLU A 287 12.85 -14.96 -42.56
CA GLU A 287 13.15 -13.50 -42.55
C GLU A 287 11.92 -12.68 -42.22
N PHE A 288 10.75 -13.03 -42.74
CA PHE A 288 9.49 -12.38 -42.47
C PHE A 288 9.11 -12.51 -40.97
N GLU A 289 9.14 -13.71 -40.40
CA GLU A 289 8.81 -14.00 -39.01
C GLU A 289 9.77 -13.26 -38.05
N THR A 290 11.07 -13.26 -38.35
CA THR A 290 12.07 -12.54 -37.60
C THR A 290 11.81 -11.00 -37.60
N ARG A 291 11.60 -10.43 -38.79
CA ARG A 291 11.32 -9.00 -38.92
C ARG A 291 10.01 -8.59 -38.23
N ALA A 292 8.97 -9.42 -38.32
CA ALA A 292 7.70 -9.19 -37.62
C ALA A 292 7.90 -9.13 -36.09
N THR A 293 8.69 -10.07 -35.54
CA THR A 293 9.02 -10.09 -34.12
C THR A 293 9.84 -8.88 -33.69
N LEU A 294 10.83 -8.47 -34.48
CA LEU A 294 11.64 -7.29 -34.20
C LEU A 294 10.81 -5.99 -34.27
N LEU A 295 9.87 -5.88 -35.23
CA LEU A 295 8.94 -4.77 -35.29
C LEU A 295 8.02 -4.71 -34.06
N GLN A 296 7.56 -5.87 -33.58
CA GLN A 296 6.76 -5.94 -32.36
C GLN A 296 7.57 -5.48 -31.15
N LEU A 297 8.80 -5.96 -30.98
CA LEU A 297 9.70 -5.52 -29.91
C LEU A 297 9.97 -4.02 -29.94
N LEU A 298 10.10 -3.42 -31.14
CA LEU A 298 10.28 -2.00 -31.27
C LEU A 298 9.04 -1.20 -30.83
N ARG A 299 7.83 -1.70 -31.14
CA ARG A 299 6.57 -1.12 -30.68
C ARG A 299 6.35 -1.28 -29.18
N ASP A 300 6.72 -2.43 -28.63
CA ASP A 300 6.66 -2.67 -27.20
C ASP A 300 7.60 -1.74 -26.45
N LEU A 301 8.80 -1.47 -27.01
CA LEU A 301 9.75 -0.50 -26.46
C LEU A 301 9.19 0.96 -26.54
N GLU A 302 8.55 1.31 -27.65
CA GLU A 302 7.84 2.59 -27.79
C GLU A 302 6.79 2.75 -26.69
N THR A 303 5.95 1.73 -26.48
CA THR A 303 4.91 1.71 -25.46
C THR A 303 5.52 1.79 -24.06
N PHE A 304 6.60 1.06 -23.79
CA PHE A 304 7.34 1.11 -22.53
C PHE A 304 7.82 2.52 -22.18
N ILE A 305 8.33 3.25 -23.18
CA ILE A 305 8.81 4.63 -22.99
C ILE A 305 7.63 5.59 -22.88
N GLN A 306 6.58 5.43 -23.71
CA GLN A 306 5.39 6.27 -23.70
C GLN A 306 4.72 6.29 -22.33
N VAL A 307 4.57 5.14 -21.66
CA VAL A 307 4.03 5.05 -20.30
C VAL A 307 4.78 5.96 -19.31
N LYS A 308 6.09 6.09 -19.48
CA LYS A 308 6.91 6.99 -18.67
C LYS A 308 6.70 8.46 -19.02
N VAL A 309 6.64 8.78 -20.31
CA VAL A 309 6.40 10.14 -20.81
C VAL A 309 5.04 10.65 -20.31
N ASP A 310 4.00 9.83 -20.43
CA ASP A 310 2.65 10.15 -19.97
C ASP A 310 2.62 10.43 -18.46
N PHE A 311 3.33 9.61 -17.67
CA PHE A 311 3.48 9.84 -16.24
C PHE A 311 4.14 11.19 -15.95
N TYR A 312 5.22 11.54 -16.66
CA TYR A 312 5.89 12.83 -16.48
C TYR A 312 5.00 14.01 -16.86
N GLN A 313 4.28 13.94 -17.96
CA GLN A 313 3.35 14.98 -18.38
C GLN A 313 2.22 15.21 -17.39
N GLN A 314 1.75 14.15 -16.74
CA GLN A 314 0.70 14.24 -15.74
C GLN A 314 1.18 14.88 -14.43
N PHE A 315 2.36 14.49 -13.94
CA PHE A 315 2.85 14.88 -12.62
C PHE A 315 3.82 16.05 -12.60
N HIS A 316 4.37 16.47 -13.73
CA HIS A 316 5.19 17.71 -13.79
C HIS A 316 4.33 18.98 -13.71
N LYS A 317 3.06 18.89 -14.11
CA LYS A 317 2.09 20.00 -13.97
C LYS A 317 1.59 20.23 -12.54
N GLU A 318 1.80 19.28 -11.64
CA GLU A 318 1.42 19.41 -10.22
C GLU A 318 2.54 19.99 -9.34
N THR A 319 3.75 20.15 -9.89
CA THR A 319 4.94 20.65 -9.15
C THR A 319 5.33 22.09 -9.52
N GLU A 320 4.71 22.72 -10.52
CA GLU A 320 4.75 24.15 -10.83
C GLU A 320 3.53 24.87 -10.19
#